data_d389debe42efdc378cb801ee557af486
#
_entry.id   d389debe42efdc378cb801ee557af486
#
_cell.length_a   1.000
_cell.length_b   1.000
_cell.length_c   1.000
_cell.angle_alpha   90.00
_cell.angle_beta   90.00
_cell.angle_gamma   90.00
#
_symmetry.space_group_name_H-M   'P 1'
#
loop_
_entity.id
_entity.type
_entity.pdbx_description
1 polymer ?
#
loop_
_entity_poly.entity_id
_entity_poly.type
_entity_poly.pdbx_seq_one_letter_code
_entity_poly.pdbx_strand_id
1 'polypeptide(L)'
;MNEFFEAVKDSIYINLIYEDRYLFLIEGFGLTVFMTVATFLLGTLIGAVFCRARVSRRSWIRKTVEMIGTLFVRLPTLVLLLIFVYLIFSNIEAETVLLAIVAFAMKTGAYIADILYAAYKAVDPGEIEAGRTLGMSRLKVFRFVILPQIINYALPTYRNQLIITLQETSLVGFFAINDLTRASQVITSRTMDPYIAIIITCVVYLLIGAVSNYLFKLFDRKKHLKEGRDYRIESTL
;
A
#
# COMPACT_ATOMS: atom_id res chain seq x y z
N MET A 1 37.13 14.94 -18.23
CA MET A 1 35.87 14.25 -18.61
C MET A 1 36.08 12.73 -18.66
N ASN A 2 37.17 12.23 -19.25
CA ASN A 2 37.49 10.79 -19.29
C ASN A 2 37.69 10.17 -17.89
N GLU A 3 38.42 10.85 -16.99
CA GLU A 3 38.65 10.35 -15.61
C GLU A 3 37.35 10.20 -14.81
N PHE A 4 36.40 11.11 -15.02
CA PHE A 4 35.08 11.00 -14.38
C PHE A 4 34.30 9.76 -14.88
N PHE A 5 34.33 9.51 -16.19
CA PHE A 5 33.66 8.31 -16.76
C PHE A 5 34.31 7.00 -16.30
N GLU A 6 35.62 6.95 -16.20
CA GLU A 6 36.33 5.77 -15.67
C GLU A 6 35.99 5.55 -14.19
N ALA A 7 36.00 6.60 -13.36
CA ALA A 7 35.65 6.49 -11.95
C ALA A 7 34.18 5.99 -11.74
N VAL A 8 33.24 6.49 -12.55
CA VAL A 8 31.83 6.00 -12.50
C VAL A 8 31.74 4.55 -12.95
N LYS A 9 32.46 4.14 -13.98
CA LYS A 9 32.50 2.77 -14.47
C LYS A 9 33.07 1.81 -13.42
N ASP A 10 34.16 2.19 -12.79
CA ASP A 10 34.77 1.41 -11.71
C ASP A 10 33.83 1.29 -10.50
N SER A 11 33.17 2.37 -10.12
CA SER A 11 32.17 2.36 -9.05
C SER A 11 30.99 1.45 -9.39
N ILE A 12 30.46 1.48 -10.62
CA ILE A 12 29.42 0.57 -11.07
C ILE A 12 29.89 -0.89 -11.00
N TYR A 13 31.09 -1.17 -11.47
CA TYR A 13 31.65 -2.52 -11.44
C TYR A 13 31.79 -3.05 -10.01
N ILE A 14 32.37 -2.26 -9.11
CA ILE A 14 32.58 -2.63 -7.71
C ILE A 14 31.25 -2.81 -6.96
N ASN A 15 30.27 -1.94 -7.20
CA ASN A 15 29.00 -1.97 -6.47
C ASN A 15 28.02 -3.02 -6.97
N LEU A 16 28.10 -3.41 -8.25
CA LEU A 16 27.12 -4.33 -8.86
C LEU A 16 27.69 -5.64 -9.31
N ILE A 17 28.81 -5.60 -10.07
CA ILE A 17 29.29 -6.79 -10.80
C ILE A 17 30.24 -7.61 -9.94
N TYR A 18 31.11 -6.95 -9.19
CA TYR A 18 32.05 -7.64 -8.32
C TYR A 18 31.31 -8.47 -7.25
N GLU A 19 31.64 -9.77 -7.14
CA GLU A 19 30.99 -10.73 -6.25
C GLU A 19 29.46 -10.85 -6.46
N ASP A 20 28.98 -10.61 -7.68
CA ASP A 20 27.55 -10.70 -8.05
C ASP A 20 26.61 -9.89 -7.12
N ARG A 21 27.07 -8.72 -6.65
CA ARG A 21 26.35 -7.89 -5.67
C ARG A 21 25.00 -7.43 -6.15
N TYR A 22 24.76 -7.35 -7.45
CA TYR A 22 23.43 -7.07 -8.01
C TYR A 22 22.37 -8.10 -7.55
N LEU A 23 22.77 -9.33 -7.20
CA LEU A 23 21.82 -10.32 -6.69
C LEU A 23 21.18 -9.89 -5.37
N PHE A 24 21.93 -9.21 -4.48
CA PHE A 24 21.36 -8.65 -3.25
C PHE A 24 20.26 -7.66 -3.54
N LEU A 25 20.42 -6.84 -4.59
CA LEU A 25 19.39 -5.87 -5.00
C LEU A 25 18.18 -6.58 -5.61
N ILE A 26 18.37 -7.63 -6.39
CA ILE A 26 17.27 -8.42 -6.98
C ILE A 26 16.47 -9.14 -5.90
N GLU A 27 17.14 -9.80 -4.95
CA GLU A 27 16.49 -10.45 -3.82
C GLU A 27 15.75 -9.44 -2.94
N GLY A 28 16.41 -8.32 -2.61
CA GLY A 28 15.80 -7.22 -1.85
C GLY A 28 14.59 -6.61 -2.56
N PHE A 29 14.67 -6.43 -3.89
CA PHE A 29 13.54 -6.00 -4.71
C PHE A 29 12.37 -6.99 -4.61
N GLY A 30 12.63 -8.28 -4.78
CA GLY A 30 11.61 -9.33 -4.68
C GLY A 30 10.90 -9.32 -3.32
N LEU A 31 11.68 -9.21 -2.24
CA LEU A 31 11.14 -9.15 -0.89
C LEU A 31 10.33 -7.87 -0.64
N THR A 32 10.82 -6.71 -1.10
CA THR A 32 10.11 -5.43 -0.99
C THR A 32 8.75 -5.48 -1.70
N VAL A 33 8.71 -6.00 -2.93
CA VAL A 33 7.45 -6.15 -3.68
C VAL A 33 6.51 -7.14 -2.98
N PHE A 34 7.01 -8.29 -2.55
CA PHE A 34 6.23 -9.28 -1.81
C PHE A 34 5.63 -8.69 -0.54
N MET A 35 6.43 -8.05 0.31
CA MET A 35 5.97 -7.42 1.54
C MET A 35 4.92 -6.33 1.27
N THR A 36 5.16 -5.48 0.27
CA THR A 36 4.21 -4.41 -0.12
C THR A 36 2.87 -4.99 -0.53
N VAL A 37 2.86 -5.99 -1.41
CA VAL A 37 1.63 -6.61 -1.91
C VAL A 37 0.90 -7.35 -0.78
N ALA A 38 1.60 -8.15 0.01
CA ALA A 38 1.03 -8.88 1.14
C ALA A 38 0.42 -7.92 2.18
N THR A 39 1.17 -6.89 2.57
CA THR A 39 0.72 -5.84 3.50
C THR A 39 -0.51 -5.12 2.97
N PHE A 40 -0.50 -4.73 1.70
CA PHE A 40 -1.58 -3.96 1.10
C PHE A 40 -2.87 -4.79 0.96
N LEU A 41 -2.77 -6.06 0.57
CA LEU A 41 -3.92 -6.97 0.48
C LEU A 41 -4.52 -7.23 1.87
N LEU A 42 -3.70 -7.60 2.86
CA LEU A 42 -4.16 -7.81 4.23
C LEU A 42 -4.72 -6.51 4.83
N GLY A 43 -4.04 -5.39 4.62
CA GLY A 43 -4.50 -4.07 5.05
C GLY A 43 -5.84 -3.70 4.42
N THR A 44 -6.08 -4.05 3.16
CA THR A 44 -7.37 -3.82 2.50
C THR A 44 -8.49 -4.61 3.16
N LEU A 45 -8.25 -5.87 3.49
CA LEU A 45 -9.22 -6.71 4.20
C LEU A 45 -9.53 -6.13 5.59
N ILE A 46 -8.50 -5.78 6.36
CA ILE A 46 -8.65 -5.16 7.69
C ILE A 46 -9.38 -3.81 7.56
N GLY A 47 -9.02 -2.99 6.59
CA GLY A 47 -9.64 -1.69 6.34
C GLY A 47 -11.12 -1.79 5.98
N ALA A 48 -11.50 -2.77 5.17
CA ALA A 48 -12.89 -3.04 4.84
C ALA A 48 -13.71 -3.46 6.09
N VAL A 49 -13.14 -4.32 6.95
CA VAL A 49 -13.75 -4.73 8.23
C VAL A 49 -13.90 -3.53 9.17
N PHE A 50 -12.86 -2.71 9.32
CA PHE A 50 -12.89 -1.52 10.17
C PHE A 50 -13.90 -0.49 9.63
N CYS A 51 -13.95 -0.24 8.32
CA CYS A 51 -14.94 0.63 7.71
C CYS A 51 -16.37 0.12 7.98
N ARG A 52 -16.61 -1.19 7.81
CA ARG A 52 -17.91 -1.79 8.10
C ARG A 52 -18.32 -1.64 9.56
N ALA A 53 -17.37 -1.76 10.48
CA ALA A 53 -17.59 -1.55 11.91
C ALA A 53 -17.90 -0.08 12.25
N ARG A 54 -17.24 0.89 11.59
CA ARG A 54 -17.51 2.33 11.76
C ARG A 54 -18.91 2.74 11.28
N VAL A 55 -19.47 2.05 10.30
CA VAL A 55 -20.86 2.28 9.82
C VAL A 55 -21.89 1.59 10.71
N SER A 56 -21.47 0.84 11.74
CA SER A 56 -22.36 0.14 12.65
C SER A 56 -23.27 1.10 13.43
N ARG A 57 -24.52 0.69 13.66
CA ARG A 57 -25.48 1.39 14.53
C ARG A 57 -25.08 1.37 16.01
N ARG A 58 -24.27 0.37 16.42
CA ARG A 58 -23.81 0.23 17.80
C ARG A 58 -22.69 1.22 18.10
N SER A 59 -22.99 2.23 18.93
CA SER A 59 -22.06 3.33 19.25
C SER A 59 -20.74 2.84 19.85
N TRP A 60 -20.75 1.80 20.68
CA TRP A 60 -19.54 1.26 21.30
C TRP A 60 -18.58 0.65 20.25
N ILE A 61 -19.12 -0.15 19.29
CA ILE A 61 -18.30 -0.74 18.20
C ILE A 61 -17.64 0.38 17.40
N ARG A 62 -18.42 1.38 17.00
CA ARG A 62 -17.92 2.52 16.22
C ARG A 62 -16.80 3.24 16.94
N LYS A 63 -17.01 3.62 18.23
CA LYS A 63 -16.04 4.34 19.04
C LYS A 63 -14.75 3.53 19.27
N THR A 64 -14.87 2.23 19.57
CA THR A 64 -13.70 1.35 19.77
C THR A 64 -12.85 1.23 18.52
N VAL A 65 -13.47 0.98 17.35
CA VAL A 65 -12.73 0.84 16.09
C VAL A 65 -12.12 2.17 15.66
N GLU A 66 -12.81 3.29 15.89
CA GLU A 66 -12.28 4.63 15.62
C GLU A 66 -11.07 4.95 16.51
N MET A 67 -11.13 4.61 17.80
CA MET A 67 -10.01 4.77 18.74
C MET A 67 -8.81 3.92 18.33
N ILE A 68 -9.02 2.64 18.02
CA ILE A 68 -7.97 1.72 17.57
C ILE A 68 -7.36 2.21 16.25
N GLY A 69 -8.20 2.55 15.26
CA GLY A 69 -7.73 3.09 13.98
C GLY A 69 -6.89 4.36 14.15
N THR A 70 -7.35 5.28 14.98
CA THR A 70 -6.63 6.52 15.29
C THR A 70 -5.26 6.24 15.92
N LEU A 71 -5.17 5.26 16.82
CA LEU A 71 -3.91 4.84 17.43
C LEU A 71 -2.90 4.39 16.36
N PHE A 72 -3.32 3.50 15.45
CA PHE A 72 -2.44 3.00 14.38
C PHE A 72 -2.00 4.10 13.40
N VAL A 73 -2.90 5.00 13.03
CA VAL A 73 -2.60 6.10 12.11
C VAL A 73 -1.61 7.10 12.72
N ARG A 74 -1.76 7.43 14.01
CA ARG A 74 -0.95 8.47 14.68
C ARG A 74 0.41 7.98 15.15
N LEU A 75 0.60 6.68 15.34
CA LEU A 75 1.90 6.15 15.74
C LEU A 75 2.91 6.23 14.60
N PRO A 76 4.15 6.68 14.83
CA PRO A 76 5.23 6.55 13.86
C PRO A 76 5.41 5.08 13.46
N THR A 77 5.59 4.82 12.18
CA THR A 77 5.63 3.45 11.62
C THR A 77 6.72 2.59 12.25
N LEU A 78 7.90 3.15 12.46
CA LEU A 78 9.00 2.44 13.10
C LEU A 78 8.68 2.06 14.56
N VAL A 79 8.04 2.98 15.31
CA VAL A 79 7.64 2.71 16.70
C VAL A 79 6.58 1.60 16.73
N LEU A 80 5.63 1.62 15.81
CA LEU A 80 4.63 0.56 15.67
C LEU A 80 5.30 -0.80 15.42
N LEU A 81 6.26 -0.87 14.49
CA LEU A 81 7.02 -2.10 14.23
C LEU A 81 7.75 -2.61 15.48
N LEU A 82 8.42 -1.72 16.22
CA LEU A 82 9.11 -2.10 17.47
C LEU A 82 8.13 -2.69 18.48
N ILE A 83 6.95 -2.07 18.65
CA ILE A 83 5.90 -2.57 19.55
C ILE A 83 5.43 -3.96 19.10
N PHE A 84 5.17 -4.15 17.81
CA PHE A 84 4.67 -5.43 17.32
C PHE A 84 5.72 -6.53 17.44
N VAL A 85 6.94 -6.30 16.99
CA VAL A 85 7.99 -7.31 16.98
C VAL A 85 8.48 -7.65 18.38
N TYR A 86 8.74 -6.64 19.24
CA TYR A 86 9.38 -6.87 20.53
C TYR A 86 8.42 -6.98 21.71
N LEU A 87 7.20 -6.44 21.64
CA LEU A 87 6.25 -6.51 22.75
C LEU A 87 5.10 -7.47 22.47
N ILE A 88 4.42 -7.35 21.31
CA ILE A 88 3.22 -8.14 21.04
C ILE A 88 3.59 -9.56 20.61
N PHE A 89 4.59 -9.70 19.76
CA PHE A 89 5.00 -10.98 19.19
C PHE A 89 6.28 -11.55 19.82
N SER A 90 6.75 -11.01 20.94
CA SER A 90 7.98 -11.47 21.62
C SER A 90 8.01 -12.97 21.93
N ASN A 91 6.85 -13.58 22.16
CA ASN A 91 6.70 -15.00 22.48
C ASN A 91 6.22 -15.85 21.29
N ILE A 92 6.16 -15.27 20.08
CA ILE A 92 5.70 -15.98 18.88
C ILE A 92 6.92 -16.35 18.04
N GLU A 93 7.17 -17.64 17.92
CA GLU A 93 8.20 -18.19 17.02
C GLU A 93 7.70 -18.11 15.56
N ALA A 94 7.80 -16.94 14.97
CA ALA A 94 7.49 -16.71 13.55
C ALA A 94 8.58 -15.88 12.88
N GLU A 95 8.69 -15.99 11.57
CA GLU A 95 9.63 -15.18 10.80
C GLU A 95 9.33 -13.69 10.98
N THR A 96 10.35 -12.89 11.26
CA THR A 96 10.24 -11.44 11.48
C THR A 96 9.56 -10.72 10.31
N VAL A 97 9.72 -11.24 9.08
CA VAL A 97 9.04 -10.75 7.88
C VAL A 97 7.51 -10.83 8.02
N LEU A 98 6.99 -11.95 8.50
CA LEU A 98 5.53 -12.13 8.70
C LEU A 98 5.00 -11.20 9.78
N LEU A 99 5.74 -11.03 10.88
CA LEU A 99 5.37 -10.13 11.97
C LEU A 99 5.34 -8.67 11.49
N ALA A 100 6.32 -8.27 10.68
CA ALA A 100 6.36 -6.94 10.07
C ALA A 100 5.18 -6.73 9.10
N ILE A 101 4.85 -7.72 8.26
CA ILE A 101 3.68 -7.65 7.37
C ILE A 101 2.40 -7.42 8.16
N VAL A 102 2.19 -8.13 9.28
CA VAL A 102 1.00 -7.95 10.12
C VAL A 102 0.96 -6.55 10.72
N ALA A 103 2.08 -6.04 11.26
CA ALA A 103 2.17 -4.71 11.84
C ALA A 103 1.84 -3.61 10.80
N PHE A 104 2.44 -3.70 9.62
CA PHE A 104 2.14 -2.78 8.52
C PHE A 104 0.69 -2.92 8.03
N ALA A 105 0.15 -4.15 7.95
CA ALA A 105 -1.21 -4.38 7.51
C ALA A 105 -2.24 -3.76 8.47
N MET A 106 -1.98 -3.77 9.78
CA MET A 106 -2.84 -3.09 10.75
C MET A 106 -2.85 -1.59 10.53
N LYS A 107 -1.70 -0.96 10.30
CA LYS A 107 -1.58 0.46 10.00
C LYS A 107 -2.21 0.82 8.66
N THR A 108 -1.82 0.13 7.59
CA THR A 108 -2.39 0.31 6.25
C THR A 108 -3.91 0.10 6.26
N GLY A 109 -4.40 -0.89 7.02
CA GLY A 109 -5.82 -1.14 7.19
C GLY A 109 -6.56 0.01 7.88
N ALA A 110 -5.95 0.63 8.89
CA ALA A 110 -6.52 1.82 9.53
C ALA A 110 -6.66 2.99 8.53
N TYR A 111 -5.63 3.26 7.72
CA TYR A 111 -5.70 4.27 6.65
C TYR A 111 -6.75 3.94 5.59
N ILE A 112 -6.79 2.68 5.14
CA ILE A 112 -7.80 2.25 4.15
C ILE A 112 -9.21 2.35 4.73
N ALA A 113 -9.41 2.07 6.03
CA ALA A 113 -10.69 2.27 6.69
C ALA A 113 -11.12 3.75 6.68
N ASP A 114 -10.19 4.69 6.89
CA ASP A 114 -10.45 6.13 6.79
C ASP A 114 -10.86 6.52 5.36
N ILE A 115 -10.12 6.02 4.35
CA ILE A 115 -10.40 6.27 2.94
C ILE A 115 -11.79 5.75 2.56
N LEU A 116 -12.11 4.50 2.90
CA LEU A 116 -13.41 3.88 2.58
C LEU A 116 -14.55 4.56 3.34
N TYR A 117 -14.33 4.95 4.59
CA TYR A 117 -15.34 5.64 5.39
C TYR A 117 -15.62 7.04 4.87
N ALA A 118 -14.59 7.79 4.47
CA ALA A 118 -14.76 9.11 3.83
C ALA A 118 -15.52 8.97 2.51
N ALA A 119 -15.19 7.99 1.68
CA ALA A 119 -15.90 7.70 0.43
C ALA A 119 -17.36 7.30 0.67
N TYR A 120 -17.64 6.49 1.70
CA TYR A 120 -19.01 6.14 2.10
C TYR A 120 -19.82 7.39 2.52
N LYS A 121 -19.20 8.33 3.24
CA LYS A 121 -19.84 9.59 3.66
C LYS A 121 -20.10 10.55 2.51
N ALA A 122 -19.38 10.43 1.42
CA ALA A 122 -19.55 11.25 0.22
C ALA A 122 -20.74 10.79 -0.67
N VAL A 123 -21.30 9.60 -0.42
CA VAL A 123 -22.48 9.10 -1.16
C VAL A 123 -23.71 9.91 -0.76
N ASP A 124 -24.44 10.42 -1.76
CA ASP A 124 -25.65 11.22 -1.52
C ASP A 124 -26.76 10.36 -0.86
N PRO A 125 -27.26 10.77 0.32
CA PRO A 125 -28.40 10.09 0.96
C PRO A 125 -29.65 10.02 0.06
N GLY A 126 -29.86 11.02 -0.80
CA GLY A 126 -31.01 11.04 -1.72
C GLY A 126 -31.01 9.87 -2.71
N GLU A 127 -29.85 9.46 -3.21
CA GLU A 127 -29.73 8.29 -4.09
C GLU A 127 -30.06 6.99 -3.35
N ILE A 128 -29.68 6.90 -2.07
CA ILE A 128 -30.00 5.75 -1.22
C ILE A 128 -31.53 5.69 -0.99
N GLU A 129 -32.16 6.82 -0.75
CA GLU A 129 -33.60 6.94 -0.57
C GLU A 129 -34.37 6.63 -1.86
N ALA A 130 -33.92 7.16 -3.00
CA ALA A 130 -34.47 6.86 -4.32
C ALA A 130 -34.44 5.35 -4.63
N GLY A 131 -33.29 4.69 -4.42
CA GLY A 131 -33.19 3.26 -4.59
C GLY A 131 -34.19 2.48 -3.72
N ARG A 132 -34.42 2.92 -2.49
CA ARG A 132 -35.41 2.31 -1.58
C ARG A 132 -36.84 2.53 -2.03
N THR A 133 -37.17 3.73 -2.51
CA THR A 133 -38.49 4.07 -3.04
C THR A 133 -38.84 3.22 -4.26
N LEU A 134 -37.85 2.86 -5.08
CA LEU A 134 -37.98 1.92 -6.19
C LEU A 134 -38.08 0.44 -5.75
N GLY A 135 -38.25 0.15 -4.45
CA GLY A 135 -38.40 -1.19 -3.91
C GLY A 135 -37.12 -2.02 -3.79
N MET A 136 -35.94 -1.41 -3.95
CA MET A 136 -34.67 -2.12 -3.79
C MET A 136 -34.44 -2.53 -2.33
N SER A 137 -34.07 -3.81 -2.13
CA SER A 137 -33.61 -4.27 -0.81
C SER A 137 -32.33 -3.56 -0.39
N ARG A 138 -32.04 -3.53 0.93
CA ARG A 138 -30.82 -2.90 1.47
C ARG A 138 -29.54 -3.40 0.82
N LEU A 139 -29.48 -4.71 0.52
CA LEU A 139 -28.34 -5.33 -0.14
C LEU A 139 -28.21 -4.87 -1.61
N LYS A 140 -29.35 -4.73 -2.32
CA LYS A 140 -29.36 -4.21 -3.70
C LYS A 140 -28.92 -2.76 -3.74
N VAL A 141 -29.45 -1.90 -2.85
CA VAL A 141 -28.99 -0.49 -2.73
C VAL A 141 -27.49 -0.43 -2.43
N PHE A 142 -26.98 -1.23 -1.48
CA PHE A 142 -25.55 -1.26 -1.18
C PHE A 142 -24.74 -1.68 -2.41
N ARG A 143 -25.11 -2.75 -3.10
CA ARG A 143 -24.34 -3.33 -4.20
C ARG A 143 -24.38 -2.47 -5.48
N PHE A 144 -25.53 -1.86 -5.80
CA PHE A 144 -25.74 -1.18 -7.08
C PHE A 144 -25.67 0.34 -6.99
N VAL A 145 -25.90 0.93 -5.82
CA VAL A 145 -25.86 2.39 -5.62
C VAL A 145 -24.61 2.82 -4.82
N ILE A 146 -24.45 2.26 -3.60
CA ILE A 146 -23.42 2.73 -2.67
C ILE A 146 -22.02 2.25 -3.06
N LEU A 147 -21.85 0.93 -3.28
CA LEU A 147 -20.54 0.32 -3.49
C LEU A 147 -19.79 0.86 -4.73
N PRO A 148 -20.44 1.05 -5.90
CA PRO A 148 -19.77 1.63 -7.06
C PRO A 148 -19.25 3.05 -6.80
N GLN A 149 -20.01 3.86 -6.07
CA GLN A 149 -19.62 5.22 -5.71
C GLN A 149 -18.47 5.24 -4.72
N ILE A 150 -18.51 4.38 -3.67
CA ILE A 150 -17.38 4.23 -2.73
C ILE A 150 -16.10 3.90 -3.50
N ILE A 151 -16.15 2.95 -4.44
CA ILE A 151 -14.98 2.57 -5.23
C ILE A 151 -14.46 3.76 -6.03
N ASN A 152 -15.35 4.55 -6.65
CA ASN A 152 -14.95 5.71 -7.44
C ASN A 152 -14.31 6.80 -6.58
N TYR A 153 -14.91 7.13 -5.45
CA TYR A 153 -14.42 8.17 -4.55
C TYR A 153 -13.13 7.76 -3.81
N ALA A 154 -13.03 6.47 -3.42
CA ALA A 154 -11.88 5.96 -2.70
C ALA A 154 -10.64 5.77 -3.59
N LEU A 155 -10.83 5.42 -4.86
CA LEU A 155 -9.77 4.93 -5.74
C LEU A 155 -8.53 5.84 -5.85
N PRO A 156 -8.62 7.17 -5.98
CA PRO A 156 -7.44 8.03 -6.05
C PRO A 156 -6.57 7.94 -4.80
N THR A 157 -7.19 8.06 -3.61
CA THR A 157 -6.50 8.02 -2.32
C THR A 157 -6.01 6.60 -1.99
N TYR A 158 -6.77 5.57 -2.37
CA TYR A 158 -6.41 4.17 -2.23
C TYR A 158 -5.13 3.81 -3.02
N ARG A 159 -4.98 4.37 -4.23
CA ARG A 159 -3.73 4.23 -5.01
C ARG A 159 -2.54 4.86 -4.31
N ASN A 160 -2.73 6.07 -3.80
CA ASN A 160 -1.68 6.76 -3.06
C ASN A 160 -1.26 5.97 -1.82
N GLN A 161 -2.21 5.30 -1.15
CA GLN A 161 -1.92 4.44 -0.01
C GLN A 161 -1.02 3.25 -0.36
N LEU A 162 -1.12 2.68 -1.57
CA LEU A 162 -0.18 1.63 -2.02
C LEU A 162 1.25 2.15 -2.09
N ILE A 163 1.45 3.37 -2.62
CA ILE A 163 2.78 3.99 -2.69
C ILE A 163 3.33 4.28 -1.29
N ILE A 164 2.49 4.78 -0.39
CA ILE A 164 2.88 5.00 1.01
C ILE A 164 3.28 3.66 1.66
N THR A 165 2.50 2.60 1.45
CA THR A 165 2.82 1.26 1.97
C THR A 165 4.17 0.76 1.45
N LEU A 166 4.45 0.94 0.15
CA LEU A 166 5.76 0.61 -0.44
C LEU A 166 6.90 1.37 0.24
N GLN A 167 6.73 2.67 0.50
CA GLN A 167 7.74 3.49 1.17
C GLN A 167 7.94 3.06 2.63
N GLU A 168 6.87 2.73 3.35
CA GLU A 168 6.93 2.30 4.73
C GLU A 168 7.62 0.94 4.89
N THR A 169 7.51 0.02 3.92
CA THR A 169 8.19 -1.28 3.98
C THR A 169 9.72 -1.15 4.02
N SER A 170 10.32 -0.04 3.54
CA SER A 170 11.75 0.20 3.64
C SER A 170 12.28 0.30 5.09
N LEU A 171 11.39 0.47 6.07
CA LEU A 171 11.77 0.50 7.48
C LEU A 171 12.11 -0.88 8.08
N VAL A 172 11.83 -1.97 7.37
CA VAL A 172 12.13 -3.33 7.86
C VAL A 172 13.62 -3.63 7.95
N GLY A 173 14.44 -2.85 7.26
CA GLY A 173 15.89 -2.93 7.35
C GLY A 173 16.43 -2.75 8.77
N PHE A 174 15.72 -2.05 9.67
CA PHE A 174 16.04 -1.95 11.10
C PHE A 174 15.95 -3.30 11.84
N PHE A 175 15.21 -4.26 11.30
CA PHE A 175 15.06 -5.62 11.84
C PHE A 175 15.93 -6.65 11.10
N ALA A 176 16.98 -6.19 10.42
CA ALA A 176 17.87 -7.01 9.60
C ALA A 176 17.17 -7.82 8.48
N ILE A 177 15.98 -7.40 8.08
CA ILE A 177 15.27 -7.95 6.92
C ILE A 177 15.92 -7.35 5.66
N ASN A 178 16.38 -8.20 4.76
CA ASN A 178 17.11 -7.80 3.56
C ASN A 178 16.16 -7.35 2.43
N ASP A 179 15.44 -6.24 2.68
CA ASP A 179 14.69 -5.52 1.64
C ASP A 179 15.64 -4.77 0.69
N LEU A 180 15.10 -4.10 -0.31
CA LEU A 180 15.88 -3.34 -1.29
C LEU A 180 16.76 -2.26 -0.64
N THR A 181 16.24 -1.57 0.39
CA THR A 181 17.00 -0.52 1.11
C THR A 181 18.14 -1.13 1.92
N ARG A 182 17.90 -2.24 2.60
CA ARG A 182 18.92 -2.96 3.36
C ARG A 182 19.99 -3.55 2.45
N ALA A 183 19.60 -4.10 1.29
CA ALA A 183 20.54 -4.59 0.28
C ALA A 183 21.52 -3.50 -0.16
N SER A 184 21.03 -2.28 -0.42
CA SER A 184 21.85 -1.11 -0.72
C SER A 184 22.83 -0.76 0.42
N GLN A 185 22.35 -0.79 1.67
CA GLN A 185 23.21 -0.54 2.84
C GLN A 185 24.32 -1.60 3.00
N VAL A 186 23.98 -2.87 2.75
CA VAL A 186 24.98 -3.97 2.77
C VAL A 186 26.06 -3.77 1.70
N ILE A 187 25.65 -3.42 0.48
CA ILE A 187 26.60 -3.10 -0.59
C ILE A 187 27.49 -1.92 -0.19
N THR A 188 26.89 -0.83 0.26
CA THR A 188 27.61 0.38 0.71
C THR A 188 28.62 0.05 1.82
N SER A 189 28.26 -0.78 2.80
CA SER A 189 29.17 -1.15 3.90
C SER A 189 30.34 -2.01 3.45
N ARG A 190 30.21 -2.76 2.35
CA ARG A 190 31.26 -3.60 1.78
C ARG A 190 32.18 -2.83 0.82
N THR A 191 31.63 -1.84 0.11
CA THR A 191 32.36 -1.08 -0.90
C THR A 191 32.92 0.23 -0.39
N MET A 192 32.40 0.72 0.75
CA MET A 192 32.63 2.08 1.28
C MET A 192 32.27 3.18 0.25
N ASP A 193 31.48 2.82 -0.77
CA ASP A 193 30.95 3.71 -1.80
C ASP A 193 29.42 3.72 -1.77
N PRO A 194 28.79 4.77 -1.20
CA PRO A 194 27.34 4.82 -1.07
C PRO A 194 26.62 5.28 -2.33
N TYR A 195 27.32 5.91 -3.28
CA TYR A 195 26.67 6.69 -4.34
C TYR A 195 25.86 5.79 -5.30
N ILE A 196 26.48 4.80 -5.88
CA ILE A 196 25.87 3.96 -6.91
C ILE A 196 24.73 3.12 -6.31
N ALA A 197 24.95 2.47 -5.16
CA ALA A 197 23.96 1.64 -4.51
C ALA A 197 22.70 2.44 -4.13
N ILE A 198 22.86 3.65 -3.60
CA ILE A 198 21.74 4.54 -3.22
C ILE A 198 21.01 5.03 -4.46
N ILE A 199 21.71 5.47 -5.51
CA ILE A 199 21.10 5.95 -6.75
C ILE A 199 20.24 4.84 -7.39
N ILE A 200 20.78 3.62 -7.49
CA ILE A 200 20.03 2.49 -8.05
C ILE A 200 18.79 2.19 -7.22
N THR A 201 18.92 2.15 -5.91
CA THR A 201 17.79 1.94 -5.00
C THR A 201 16.71 3.00 -5.21
N CYS A 202 17.10 4.28 -5.30
CA CYS A 202 16.17 5.37 -5.57
C CYS A 202 15.45 5.19 -6.92
N VAL A 203 16.18 4.88 -7.98
CA VAL A 203 15.61 4.63 -9.32
C VAL A 203 14.64 3.45 -9.28
N VAL A 204 14.99 2.35 -8.60
CA VAL A 204 14.12 1.18 -8.50
C VAL A 204 12.82 1.51 -7.75
N TYR A 205 12.87 2.24 -6.62
CA TYR A 205 11.65 2.69 -5.93
C TYR A 205 10.77 3.58 -6.81
N LEU A 206 11.38 4.52 -7.55
CA LEU A 206 10.64 5.37 -8.50
C LEU A 206 9.98 4.54 -9.61
N LEU A 207 10.66 3.53 -10.14
CA LEU A 207 10.12 2.63 -11.16
C LEU A 207 8.95 1.80 -10.62
N ILE A 208 9.07 1.24 -9.39
CA ILE A 208 7.96 0.49 -8.76
C ILE A 208 6.75 1.41 -8.61
N GLY A 209 6.94 2.64 -8.12
CA GLY A 209 5.89 3.64 -7.98
C GLY A 209 5.25 4.01 -9.32
N ALA A 210 6.05 4.24 -10.36
CA ALA A 210 5.58 4.56 -11.70
C ALA A 210 4.77 3.40 -12.33
N VAL A 211 5.28 2.17 -12.21
CA VAL A 211 4.59 0.96 -12.69
C VAL A 211 3.26 0.77 -11.95
N SER A 212 3.25 0.93 -10.63
CA SER A 212 2.03 0.85 -9.83
C SER A 212 0.98 1.87 -10.30
N ASN A 213 1.39 3.13 -10.47
CA ASN A 213 0.50 4.17 -10.99
C ASN A 213 -0.01 3.89 -12.41
N TYR A 214 0.85 3.35 -13.28
CA TYR A 214 0.47 2.99 -14.64
C TYR A 214 -0.56 1.85 -14.66
N LEU A 215 -0.37 0.81 -13.85
CA LEU A 215 -1.32 -0.29 -13.71
C LEU A 215 -2.70 0.22 -13.27
N PHE A 216 -2.77 1.10 -12.26
CA PHE A 216 -4.05 1.69 -11.85
C PHE A 216 -4.69 2.52 -12.94
N LYS A 217 -3.94 3.31 -13.71
CA LYS A 217 -4.48 4.07 -14.86
C LYS A 217 -5.08 3.17 -15.95
N LEU A 218 -4.48 2.00 -16.18
CA LEU A 218 -5.04 1.03 -17.13
C LEU A 218 -6.40 0.48 -16.66
N PHE A 219 -6.56 0.23 -15.36
CA PHE A 219 -7.85 -0.17 -14.79
C PHE A 219 -8.92 0.91 -14.94
N ASP A 220 -8.58 2.18 -14.68
CA ASP A 220 -9.52 3.30 -14.84
C ASP A 220 -9.98 3.48 -16.28
N ARG A 221 -9.04 3.46 -17.23
CA ARG A 221 -9.36 3.65 -18.64
C ARG A 221 -10.35 2.58 -19.13
N LYS A 222 -10.19 1.33 -18.68
CA LYS A 222 -11.13 0.25 -19.00
C LYS A 222 -12.53 0.49 -18.43
N LYS A 223 -12.62 1.15 -17.26
CA LYS A 223 -13.88 1.46 -16.59
C LYS A 223 -14.64 2.56 -17.33
N HIS A 224 -13.99 3.68 -17.64
CA HIS A 224 -14.59 4.79 -18.40
C HIS A 224 -15.03 4.37 -19.83
N LEU A 225 -14.31 3.44 -20.47
CA LEU A 225 -14.71 2.90 -21.75
C LEU A 225 -15.97 2.02 -21.66
N LYS A 226 -16.20 1.34 -20.53
CA LYS A 226 -17.45 0.59 -20.28
C LYS A 226 -18.61 1.54 -20.02
N GLU A 227 -18.45 2.50 -19.11
CA GLU A 227 -19.48 3.50 -18.80
C GLU A 227 -19.90 4.32 -20.03
N GLY A 228 -18.94 4.79 -20.84
CA GLY A 228 -19.23 5.51 -22.09
C GLY A 228 -19.88 4.66 -23.20
N ARG A 229 -19.74 3.32 -23.13
CA ARG A 229 -20.41 2.40 -24.05
C ARG A 229 -21.87 2.17 -23.65
N ASP A 230 -22.12 2.05 -22.34
CA ASP A 230 -23.47 1.87 -21.81
C ASP A 230 -24.34 3.12 -22.03
N TYR A 231 -23.80 4.32 -21.82
CA TYR A 231 -24.47 5.60 -22.15
C TYR A 231 -24.83 5.72 -23.65
N ARG A 232 -24.00 5.18 -24.55
CA ARG A 232 -24.25 5.27 -25.99
C ARG A 232 -25.35 4.28 -26.44
N ILE A 233 -25.50 3.17 -25.76
CA ILE A 233 -26.56 2.19 -26.03
C ILE A 233 -27.93 2.71 -25.57
N GLU A 234 -27.98 3.37 -24.40
CA GLU A 234 -29.21 3.97 -23.87
C GLU A 234 -29.70 5.18 -24.69
N SER A 235 -28.79 5.92 -25.33
CA SER A 235 -29.14 7.07 -26.18
C SER A 235 -29.62 6.67 -27.60
N THR A 236 -29.57 5.39 -27.95
CA THR A 236 -29.98 4.83 -29.26
C THR A 236 -31.24 3.97 -29.20
N LEU A 237 -31.84 3.80 -28.02
CA LEU A 237 -33.15 3.19 -27.76
C LEU A 237 -34.20 4.27 -27.48
#